data_e3855cd759c03b1a4556d313c4d463a2
#
_entry.id   e3855cd759c03b1a4556d313c4d463a2
#
_cell.length_a   1.000
_cell.length_b   1.000
_cell.length_c   1.000
_cell.angle_alpha   90.00
_cell.angle_beta   90.00
_cell.angle_gamma   90.00
#
_symmetry.space_group_name_H-M   'P 1'
#
loop_
_entity.id
_entity.type
_entity.pdbx_description
1 polymer ?
#
loop_
_entity_poly.entity_id
_entity_poly.type
_entity_poly.pdbx_seq_one_letter_code
_entity_poly.pdbx_strand_id
1 'polypeptide(L)' 'MKYVLIIWVCSFFSGSTTCFPPVEFPKLYDSWYECSRDAHVQSMKVLSTIGFKRVNDMQMGTKYHCKLIPSY' A
#
# COMPACT_ATOMS: atom_id res chain seq x y z
N MET A 1 -11.36 -1.43 18.82
CA MET A 1 -10.36 -2.04 17.95
C MET A 1 -9.97 -1.08 16.85
N LYS A 2 -8.70 -1.06 16.52
CA LYS A 2 -8.17 -0.15 15.48
C LYS A 2 -7.40 -0.95 14.44
N TYR A 3 -7.24 -0.36 13.26
CA TYR A 3 -6.48 -0.97 12.17
C TYR A 3 -5.29 -0.09 11.81
N VAL A 4 -4.18 -0.74 11.48
CA VAL A 4 -2.97 -0.06 10.99
C VAL A 4 -2.82 -0.43 9.52
N LEU A 5 -2.57 0.58 8.69
CA LEU A 5 -2.36 0.38 7.25
C LEU A 5 -0.88 0.16 6.95
N ILE A 6 -0.61 -0.93 6.24
CA ILE A 6 0.73 -1.27 5.76
C ILE A 6 0.64 -1.43 4.26
N ILE A 7 1.51 -0.73 3.52
CA ILE A 7 1.52 -0.78 2.05
C ILE A 7 2.90 -1.22 1.56
N TRP A 8 2.90 -2.17 0.62
CA TRP A 8 4.09 -2.59 -0.12
C TRP A 8 4.00 -2.08 -1.55
N VAL A 9 5.10 -1.57 -2.07
CA VAL A 9 5.23 -1.25 -3.50
C VAL A 9 6.03 -2.38 -4.14
N CYS A 10 5.49 -2.97 -5.18
CA CYS A 10 6.09 -4.13 -5.83
C CYS A 10 6.27 -3.89 -7.31
N SER A 11 7.30 -4.50 -7.87
CA SER A 11 7.54 -4.53 -9.31
C SER A 11 7.31 -5.95 -9.82
N PHE A 12 6.54 -6.07 -10.90
CA PHE A 12 6.22 -7.36 -11.49
C PHE A 12 6.89 -7.54 -12.86
N PHE A 13 7.97 -6.82 -13.07
CA PHE A 13 8.66 -6.82 -14.35
C PHE A 13 9.26 -8.20 -14.66
N SER A 14 9.12 -8.62 -15.93
CA SER A 14 9.68 -9.89 -16.44
C SER A 14 9.18 -11.12 -15.68
N GLY A 15 7.98 -11.09 -15.13
CA GLY A 15 7.42 -12.23 -14.42
C GLY A 15 7.99 -12.46 -13.04
N SER A 16 8.95 -11.66 -12.63
CA SER A 16 9.50 -11.70 -11.27
C SER A 16 8.81 -10.66 -10.40
N THR A 17 8.50 -11.05 -9.17
CA THR A 17 7.90 -10.13 -8.20
C THR A 17 8.96 -9.68 -7.21
N THR A 18 9.25 -8.39 -7.19
CA THR A 18 10.18 -7.79 -6.25
C THR A 18 9.46 -6.67 -5.51
N CYS A 19 9.41 -6.77 -4.19
CA CYS A 19 8.72 -5.78 -3.38
C CYS A 19 9.73 -5.01 -2.53
N PHE A 20 9.48 -3.70 -2.41
CA PHE A 20 10.24 -2.85 -1.50
C PHE A 20 9.75 -3.08 -0.07
N PRO A 21 10.55 -2.68 0.93
CA PRO A 21 10.12 -2.79 2.32
C PRO A 21 8.78 -2.08 2.55
N PRO A 22 7.92 -2.65 3.41
CA PRO A 22 6.61 -2.06 3.65
C PRO A 22 6.70 -0.72 4.35
N VAL A 23 5.72 0.14 4.08
CA VAL A 23 5.54 1.41 4.76
C VAL A 23 4.33 1.28 5.67
N GLU A 24 4.54 1.52 6.96
CA GLU A 24 3.46 1.52 7.94
C GLU A 24 3.01 2.95 8.18
N PHE A 25 1.72 3.20 8.00
CA PHE A 25 1.17 4.54 8.18
C PHE A 25 0.85 4.78 9.65
N PRO A 26 1.18 5.97 10.19
CA PRO A 26 1.00 6.23 11.61
C PRO A 26 -0.44 6.48 12.04
N LYS A 27 -1.37 6.44 11.11
CA LYS A 27 -2.78 6.70 11.38
C LYS A 27 -3.49 5.42 11.80
N LEU A 28 -4.38 5.50 12.78
CA LEU A 28 -5.24 4.40 13.18
C LEU A 28 -6.62 4.59 12.57
N TYR A 29 -7.17 3.50 12.04
CA TYR A 29 -8.48 3.51 11.40
C TYR A 29 -9.50 2.78 12.28
N ASP A 30 -10.71 3.28 12.31
CA ASP A 30 -11.76 2.71 13.17
C ASP A 30 -12.42 1.47 12.57
N SER A 31 -12.31 1.29 11.26
CA SER A 31 -12.93 0.16 10.58
C SER A 31 -12.06 -0.35 9.44
N TRP A 32 -12.30 -1.61 9.06
CA TRP A 32 -11.65 -2.19 7.89
C TRP A 32 -11.97 -1.40 6.63
N TYR A 33 -13.22 -0.95 6.50
CA TYR A 33 -13.63 -0.22 5.31
C TYR A 33 -12.83 1.07 5.14
N GLU A 34 -12.68 1.84 6.21
CA GLU A 34 -11.90 3.08 6.16
C GLU A 34 -10.44 2.82 5.84
N CYS A 35 -9.85 1.80 6.46
CA CYS A 35 -8.47 1.42 6.20
C CYS A 35 -8.30 1.00 4.74
N SER A 36 -9.16 0.15 4.23
CA SER A 36 -9.10 -0.33 2.85
C SER A 36 -9.30 0.80 1.85
N ARG A 37 -10.23 1.70 2.10
CA ARG A 37 -10.47 2.84 1.22
C ARG A 37 -9.25 3.75 1.14
N ASP A 38 -8.68 4.07 2.29
CA ASP A 38 -7.50 4.92 2.33
C ASP A 38 -6.29 4.23 1.72
N ALA A 39 -6.21 2.90 1.84
CA ALA A 39 -5.15 2.13 1.21
C ALA A 39 -5.13 2.36 -0.31
N HIS A 40 -6.29 2.38 -0.94
CA HIS A 40 -6.38 2.64 -2.38
C HIS A 40 -5.97 4.08 -2.70
N VAL A 41 -6.39 5.04 -1.89
CA VAL A 41 -6.02 6.44 -2.09
C VAL A 41 -4.52 6.63 -1.96
N GLN A 42 -3.93 6.08 -0.90
CA GLN A 42 -2.48 6.21 -0.68
C GLN A 42 -1.68 5.47 -1.75
N SER A 43 -2.18 4.32 -2.21
CA SER A 43 -1.53 3.59 -3.29
C SER A 43 -1.46 4.43 -4.57
N MET A 44 -2.54 5.11 -4.91
CA MET A 44 -2.56 5.98 -6.07
C MET A 44 -1.60 7.14 -5.92
N LYS A 45 -1.51 7.73 -4.73
CA LYS A 45 -0.57 8.82 -4.46
C LYS A 45 0.88 8.35 -4.61
N VAL A 46 1.19 7.17 -4.08
CA VAL A 46 2.54 6.59 -4.18
C VAL A 46 2.91 6.38 -5.63
N LEU A 47 2.04 5.77 -6.42
CA LEU A 47 2.31 5.52 -7.83
C LEU A 47 2.43 6.81 -8.62
N SER A 48 1.63 7.83 -8.30
CA SER A 48 1.74 9.15 -8.93
C SER A 48 3.06 9.82 -8.62
N THR A 49 3.56 9.67 -7.39
CA THR A 49 4.84 10.22 -6.98
C THR A 49 6.00 9.55 -7.72
N ILE A 50 5.93 8.25 -7.91
CA ILE A 50 6.93 7.50 -8.67
C ILE A 50 6.93 7.94 -10.14
N GLY A 51 5.75 8.19 -10.69
CA GLY A 51 5.59 8.69 -12.04
C GLY A 51 5.10 7.62 -13.02
N PHE A 52 4.29 8.07 -13.96
CA PHE A 52 3.64 7.19 -14.94
C PHE A 52 4.65 6.33 -15.70
N LYS A 53 5.71 6.94 -16.21
CA LYS A 53 6.67 6.22 -17.04
C LYS A 53 7.34 5.08 -16.29
N ARG A 54 7.78 5.35 -15.07
CA ARG A 54 8.48 4.37 -14.25
C ARG A 54 7.56 3.23 -13.83
N VAL A 55 6.35 3.59 -13.41
CA VAL A 55 5.34 2.60 -13.03
C VAL A 55 5.03 1.68 -14.21
N ASN A 56 4.88 2.26 -15.39
CA ASN A 56 4.57 1.49 -16.59
C ASN A 56 5.73 0.62 -17.03
N ASP A 57 6.96 1.17 -17.05
CA ASP A 57 8.14 0.44 -17.51
C ASP A 57 8.50 -0.72 -16.59
N MET A 58 8.36 -0.53 -15.29
CA MET A 58 8.70 -1.53 -14.28
C MET A 58 7.52 -2.38 -13.86
N GLN A 59 6.34 -2.13 -14.43
CA GLN A 59 5.11 -2.84 -14.07
C GLN A 59 4.90 -2.84 -12.56
N MET A 60 4.91 -1.65 -11.97
CA MET A 60 4.79 -1.50 -10.53
C MET A 60 3.35 -1.52 -10.08
N GLY A 61 3.14 -2.03 -8.89
CA GLY A 61 1.83 -2.04 -8.24
C GLY A 61 2.00 -1.99 -6.75
N THR A 62 0.88 -1.97 -6.06
CA THR A 62 0.89 -1.94 -4.60
C THR A 62 0.06 -3.08 -4.05
N LYS A 63 0.40 -3.52 -2.85
CA LYS A 63 -0.48 -4.37 -2.04
C LYS A 63 -0.56 -3.76 -0.66
N TYR A 64 -1.63 -4.08 0.05
CA TYR A 64 -1.81 -3.51 1.38
C TYR A 64 -2.32 -4.55 2.36
N HIS A 65 -2.16 -4.25 3.63
CA HIS A 65 -2.71 -5.04 4.71
C HIS A 65 -3.24 -4.09 5.79
N CYS A 66 -4.46 -4.33 6.23
CA CYS A 66 -5.05 -3.60 7.34
C CYS A 66 -4.95 -4.51 8.57
N LYS A 67 -3.92 -4.27 9.38
CA LYS A 67 -3.63 -5.10 10.54
C LYS A 67 -4.48 -4.67 11.72
N LEU A 68 -5.19 -5.62 12.29
CA LEU A 68 -6.02 -5.38 13.48
C LEU A 68 -5.17 -5.25 14.73
N ILE A 69 -5.40 -4.19 15.47
CA ILE A 69 -4.77 -3.98 16.77
C ILE A 69 -5.86 -4.10 17.82
N PRO A 70 -5.88 -5.18 18.60
CA PRO A 70 -7.01 -5.43 19.51
C PRO A 70 -6.99 -4.64 20.82
N SER A 71 -5.89 -3.96 21.12
CA SER A 71 -5.70 -3.33 22.43
C SER A 71 -6.25 -1.91 22.56
N TYR A 72 -7.06 -1.46 21.60
CA TYR A 72 -7.63 -0.10 21.65
C TYR A 72 -9.17 -0.14 21.70
#